data_233b6519b8b9d696df90b2a79a757516
#
_entry.id   233b6519b8b9d696df90b2a79a757516
#
_cell.length_a   1.000
_cell.length_b   1.000
_cell.length_c   1.000
_cell.angle_alpha   90.00
_cell.angle_beta   90.00
_cell.angle_gamma   90.00
#
_symmetry.space_group_name_H-M   'P 1'
#
loop_
_entity.id
_entity.type
_entity.pdbx_description
1 polymer ?
#
loop_
_entity_poly.entity_id
_entity_poly.type
_entity_poly.pdbx_seq_one_letter_code
_entity_poly.pdbx_strand_id
1 'polypeptide(L)'
;MGRDASSYFHLIFFLALALLAGCSTTGSAPEAEATGASPEELMAAVRANEDRAVLELLSRGVRPDAQAGAEQTPLMVAATNGNRRIVRLLLAAGADVNARSADGYTAVIQAAENGHLAVVRALLAAGANVNVNQGGESLLMKVVASGDLLTAEMLLAAGADVHYRRADGTTALDLARASNNQDLEMLLVQAGAAR
;
A
#
# COMPACT_ATOMS: atom_id res chain seq x y z
N MET A 1 21.04 -60.22 65.07
CA MET A 1 20.87 -58.76 65.05
C MET A 1 21.22 -58.29 63.61
N GLY A 2 20.29 -58.41 62.71
CA GLY A 2 20.39 -57.93 61.31
C GLY A 2 19.56 -56.65 61.19
N ARG A 3 20.20 -55.57 60.94
CA ARG A 3 19.53 -54.29 60.64
C ARG A 3 19.55 -54.12 59.16
N ASP A 4 18.34 -54.02 58.61
CA ASP A 4 18.00 -54.04 57.20
C ASP A 4 18.64 -52.93 56.47
N ALA A 5 19.64 -53.22 55.62
CA ALA A 5 20.23 -52.33 54.62
C ALA A 5 19.24 -51.94 53.50
N SER A 6 18.10 -52.60 53.47
CA SER A 6 17.05 -52.37 52.47
C SER A 6 16.28 -51.05 52.66
N SER A 7 16.17 -50.59 53.93
CA SER A 7 15.39 -49.39 54.27
C SER A 7 16.10 -48.07 53.85
N TYR A 8 17.43 -48.11 53.84
CA TYR A 8 18.21 -46.93 53.41
C TYR A 8 18.28 -46.73 51.85
N PHE A 9 18.14 -47.89 51.15
CA PHE A 9 18.16 -47.81 49.67
C PHE A 9 16.91 -47.15 49.09
N HIS A 10 15.75 -47.37 49.75
CA HIS A 10 14.51 -46.69 49.32
C HIS A 10 14.48 -45.22 49.73
N LEU A 11 15.11 -44.83 50.82
CA LEU A 11 15.14 -43.43 51.25
C LEU A 11 16.05 -42.59 50.36
N ILE A 12 17.18 -43.14 49.90
CA ILE A 12 18.10 -42.45 48.97
C ILE A 12 17.49 -42.38 47.56
N PHE A 13 16.73 -43.41 47.16
CA PHE A 13 16.09 -43.42 45.85
C PHE A 13 14.93 -42.41 45.76
N PHE A 14 14.18 -42.21 46.85
CA PHE A 14 13.15 -41.17 46.89
C PHE A 14 13.74 -39.76 46.98
N LEU A 15 14.89 -39.57 47.61
CA LEU A 15 15.54 -38.26 47.67
C LEU A 15 16.20 -37.87 46.31
N ALA A 16 16.69 -38.86 45.56
CA ALA A 16 17.26 -38.61 44.23
C ALA A 16 16.16 -38.34 43.16
N LEU A 17 14.95 -38.90 43.33
CA LEU A 17 13.84 -38.66 42.40
C LEU A 17 13.16 -37.30 42.63
N ALA A 18 13.26 -36.73 43.84
CA ALA A 18 12.73 -35.40 44.15
C ALA A 18 13.62 -34.23 43.60
N LEU A 19 14.88 -34.52 43.23
CA LEU A 19 15.79 -33.52 42.65
C LEU A 19 15.74 -33.46 41.14
N LEU A 20 15.02 -34.37 40.45
CA LEU A 20 14.83 -34.36 38.99
C LEU A 20 13.47 -33.78 38.56
N ALA A 21 12.59 -33.39 39.48
CA ALA A 21 11.30 -32.79 39.21
C ALA A 21 11.29 -31.26 39.32
N GLY A 22 12.46 -30.65 39.37
CA GLY A 22 12.62 -29.21 39.59
C GLY A 22 13.33 -28.45 38.46
N CYS A 23 13.10 -28.77 37.18
CA CYS A 23 13.50 -27.94 36.06
C CYS A 23 12.55 -28.13 34.86
N SER A 24 11.27 -27.94 35.14
CA SER A 24 10.38 -27.42 34.09
C SER A 24 10.35 -25.92 34.26
N THR A 25 11.50 -25.24 34.15
CA THR A 25 11.50 -23.92 33.57
C THR A 25 11.12 -24.15 32.11
N THR A 26 9.82 -24.10 31.82
CA THR A 26 9.38 -23.48 30.59
C THR A 26 10.04 -22.13 30.60
N GLY A 27 11.28 -22.08 30.13
CA GLY A 27 11.81 -20.93 29.50
C GLY A 27 10.93 -20.76 28.25
N SER A 28 9.78 -20.11 28.41
CA SER A 28 9.30 -19.25 27.38
C SER A 28 10.53 -18.40 27.09
N ALA A 29 11.18 -18.66 25.94
CA ALA A 29 11.98 -17.66 25.30
C ALA A 29 11.16 -16.38 25.45
N PRO A 30 11.76 -15.25 25.83
CA PRO A 30 11.02 -14.02 25.77
C PRO A 30 10.47 -14.02 24.36
N GLU A 31 9.15 -14.25 24.20
CA GLU A 31 8.45 -13.76 23.05
C GLU A 31 8.95 -12.33 23.04
N ALA A 32 9.79 -12.01 22.07
CA ALA A 32 10.14 -10.64 21.78
C ALA A 32 8.78 -9.99 21.72
N GLU A 33 8.43 -9.25 22.78
CA GLU A 33 7.26 -8.41 22.80
C GLU A 33 7.36 -7.72 21.47
N ALA A 34 6.46 -8.08 20.55
CA ALA A 34 6.36 -7.44 19.27
C ALA A 34 6.10 -5.99 19.64
N THR A 35 7.19 -5.23 19.73
CA THR A 35 7.16 -3.84 20.10
C THR A 35 6.26 -3.19 19.09
N GLY A 36 4.99 -3.07 19.46
CA GLY A 36 3.90 -2.25 18.92
C GLY A 36 3.88 -1.76 17.47
N ALA A 37 4.68 -2.32 16.58
CA ALA A 37 4.73 -1.93 15.17
C ALA A 37 3.73 -2.78 14.39
N SER A 38 2.52 -2.28 14.26
CA SER A 38 1.43 -2.98 13.58
C SER A 38 1.07 -2.32 12.24
N PRO A 39 0.42 -3.08 11.34
CA PRO A 39 -0.16 -2.50 10.12
C PRO A 39 -1.15 -1.37 10.40
N GLU A 40 -1.90 -1.47 11.48
CA GLU A 40 -2.87 -0.47 11.92
C GLU A 40 -2.17 0.84 12.29
N GLU A 41 -1.04 0.77 13.00
CA GLU A 41 -0.22 1.93 13.35
C GLU A 41 0.36 2.59 12.09
N LEU A 42 0.84 1.79 11.12
CA LEU A 42 1.32 2.33 9.85
C LEU A 42 0.20 3.08 9.12
N MET A 43 -0.99 2.48 9.04
CA MET A 43 -2.13 3.11 8.40
C MET A 43 -2.56 4.40 9.14
N ALA A 44 -2.54 4.40 10.46
CA ALA A 44 -2.84 5.59 11.27
C ALA A 44 -1.81 6.71 11.02
N ALA A 45 -0.52 6.39 11.02
CA ALA A 45 0.56 7.35 10.75
C ALA A 45 0.46 7.94 9.32
N VAL A 46 0.11 7.11 8.32
CA VAL A 46 -0.10 7.56 6.94
C VAL A 46 -1.31 8.50 6.85
N ARG A 47 -2.43 8.17 7.49
CA ARG A 47 -3.63 9.04 7.54
C ARG A 47 -3.34 10.38 8.21
N ALA A 48 -2.53 10.35 9.28
CA ALA A 48 -2.12 11.55 10.01
C ALA A 48 -1.02 12.37 9.31
N ASN A 49 -0.47 11.87 8.16
CA ASN A 49 0.67 12.48 7.45
C ASN A 49 1.94 12.60 8.31
N GLU A 50 2.19 11.67 9.21
CA GLU A 50 3.32 11.64 10.12
C GLU A 50 4.53 10.95 9.49
N ASP A 51 5.31 11.67 8.68
CA ASP A 51 6.45 11.13 7.93
C ASP A 51 7.46 10.36 8.79
N ARG A 52 7.74 10.86 10.02
CA ARG A 52 8.70 10.24 10.95
C ARG A 52 8.17 8.91 11.49
N ALA A 53 6.91 8.87 11.89
CA ALA A 53 6.27 7.66 12.37
C ALA A 53 6.22 6.59 11.28
N VAL A 54 5.86 6.98 10.04
CA VAL A 54 5.89 6.07 8.88
C VAL A 54 7.29 5.51 8.66
N LEU A 55 8.33 6.36 8.65
CA LEU A 55 9.70 5.91 8.47
C LEU A 55 10.14 4.94 9.58
N GLU A 56 9.82 5.24 10.84
CA GLU A 56 10.15 4.39 11.99
C GLU A 56 9.46 3.03 11.88
N LEU A 57 8.16 2.99 11.61
CA LEU A 57 7.39 1.75 11.47
C LEU A 57 7.92 0.87 10.33
N LEU A 58 8.22 1.46 9.17
CA LEU A 58 8.82 0.75 8.04
C LEU A 58 10.22 0.22 8.39
N SER A 59 11.05 1.00 9.13
CA SER A 59 12.38 0.57 9.56
C SER A 59 12.34 -0.59 10.58
N ARG A 60 11.25 -0.70 11.33
CA ARG A 60 10.96 -1.81 12.25
C ARG A 60 10.37 -3.04 11.55
N GLY A 61 10.26 -3.02 10.24
CA GLY A 61 9.84 -4.14 9.40
C GLY A 61 8.33 -4.29 9.21
N VAL A 62 7.52 -3.26 9.52
CA VAL A 62 6.11 -3.26 9.15
C VAL A 62 5.99 -3.29 7.63
N ARG A 63 5.21 -4.24 7.10
CA ARG A 63 5.04 -4.38 5.66
C ARG A 63 4.27 -3.18 5.10
N PRO A 64 4.76 -2.55 4.01
CA PRO A 64 4.13 -1.36 3.43
C PRO A 64 2.75 -1.61 2.81
N ASP A 65 2.47 -2.88 2.42
CA ASP A 65 1.19 -3.29 1.84
C ASP A 65 0.27 -3.98 2.85
N ALA A 66 0.63 -3.98 4.13
CA ALA A 66 -0.19 -4.59 5.15
C ALA A 66 -1.51 -3.82 5.26
N GLN A 67 -2.59 -4.48 4.87
CA GLN A 67 -3.94 -3.94 4.97
C GLN A 67 -4.46 -4.16 6.40
N ALA A 68 -4.65 -3.09 7.12
CA ALA A 68 -5.30 -3.11 8.44
C ALA A 68 -6.82 -3.17 8.26
N GLY A 69 -7.34 -4.28 7.75
CA GLY A 69 -8.79 -4.44 7.51
C GLY A 69 -9.40 -3.39 6.56
N ALA A 70 -8.57 -2.60 5.91
CA ALA A 70 -9.00 -1.47 5.09
C ALA A 70 -9.09 -1.88 3.63
N GLU A 71 -10.07 -1.33 2.93
CA GLU A 71 -10.25 -1.46 1.48
C GLU A 71 -9.11 -0.82 0.68
N GLN A 72 -8.29 0.02 1.33
CA GLN A 72 -7.21 0.79 0.71
C GLN A 72 -5.84 0.45 1.31
N THR A 73 -4.80 0.46 0.47
CA THR A 73 -3.41 0.32 0.94
C THR A 73 -2.88 1.62 1.53
N PRO A 74 -1.83 1.58 2.37
CA PRO A 74 -1.14 2.79 2.84
C PRO A 74 -0.69 3.71 1.69
N LEU A 75 -0.25 3.13 0.56
CA LEU A 75 0.15 3.89 -0.62
C LEU A 75 -1.02 4.67 -1.26
N MET A 76 -2.22 4.07 -1.31
CA MET A 76 -3.42 4.75 -1.80
C MET A 76 -3.81 5.92 -0.90
N VAL A 77 -3.80 5.73 0.42
CA VAL A 77 -4.09 6.80 1.38
C VAL A 77 -3.07 7.94 1.28
N ALA A 78 -1.78 7.62 1.20
CA ALA A 78 -0.73 8.63 1.00
C ALA A 78 -0.89 9.39 -0.32
N ALA A 79 -1.36 8.70 -1.38
CA ALA A 79 -1.65 9.29 -2.68
C ALA A 79 -2.85 10.23 -2.64
N THR A 80 -3.93 9.85 -1.93
CA THR A 80 -5.11 10.71 -1.68
C THR A 80 -4.73 11.96 -0.89
N ASN A 81 -3.86 11.84 0.11
CA ASN A 81 -3.38 12.97 0.92
C ASN A 81 -2.39 13.89 0.17
N GLY A 82 -1.87 13.46 -0.97
CA GLY A 82 -0.85 14.19 -1.72
C GLY A 82 0.52 14.20 -1.05
N ASN A 83 0.76 13.39 -0.03
CA ASN A 83 2.02 13.37 0.68
C ASN A 83 3.09 12.61 -0.09
N ARG A 84 3.76 13.32 -1.00
CA ARG A 84 4.83 12.78 -1.84
C ARG A 84 5.95 12.11 -1.03
N ARG A 85 6.24 12.60 0.18
CA ARG A 85 7.31 12.03 1.01
C ARG A 85 6.92 10.65 1.51
N ILE A 86 5.73 10.49 2.08
CA ILE A 86 5.22 9.19 2.51
C ILE A 86 5.10 8.23 1.32
N VAL A 87 4.59 8.68 0.17
CA VAL A 87 4.55 7.87 -1.07
C VAL A 87 5.93 7.30 -1.40
N ARG A 88 6.99 8.14 -1.36
CA ARG A 88 8.36 7.69 -1.64
C ARG A 88 8.89 6.73 -0.58
N LEU A 89 8.58 6.93 0.71
CA LEU A 89 8.96 6.01 1.79
C LEU A 89 8.32 4.63 1.59
N LEU A 90 7.02 4.59 1.30
CA LEU A 90 6.29 3.34 1.06
C LEU A 90 6.84 2.60 -0.17
N LEU A 91 7.06 3.31 -1.29
CA LEU A 91 7.64 2.73 -2.50
C LEU A 91 9.06 2.21 -2.26
N ALA A 92 9.90 2.95 -1.52
CA ALA A 92 11.25 2.51 -1.15
C ALA A 92 11.25 1.27 -0.23
N ALA A 93 10.19 1.10 0.57
CA ALA A 93 9.96 -0.08 1.40
C ALA A 93 9.36 -1.27 0.63
N GLY A 94 9.10 -1.12 -0.68
CA GLY A 94 8.60 -2.17 -1.56
C GLY A 94 7.08 -2.25 -1.65
N ALA A 95 6.35 -1.15 -1.39
CA ALA A 95 4.91 -1.11 -1.64
C ALA A 95 4.58 -1.42 -3.10
N ASP A 96 3.55 -2.23 -3.34
CA ASP A 96 3.05 -2.51 -4.69
C ASP A 96 2.37 -1.25 -5.27
N VAL A 97 3.06 -0.62 -6.21
CA VAL A 97 2.58 0.59 -6.90
C VAL A 97 1.28 0.37 -7.67
N ASN A 98 1.00 -0.88 -8.06
CA ASN A 98 -0.16 -1.28 -8.86
C ASN A 98 -1.25 -1.99 -8.05
N ALA A 99 -1.13 -2.02 -6.72
CA ALA A 99 -2.17 -2.57 -5.85
C ALA A 99 -3.54 -1.96 -6.16
N ARG A 100 -4.59 -2.79 -6.11
CA ARG A 100 -5.98 -2.37 -6.35
C ARG A 100 -6.82 -2.56 -5.11
N SER A 101 -7.69 -1.59 -4.82
CA SER A 101 -8.75 -1.75 -3.84
C SER A 101 -9.88 -2.63 -4.37
N ALA A 102 -10.82 -3.02 -3.51
CA ALA A 102 -12.03 -3.77 -3.90
C ALA A 102 -12.84 -3.03 -4.98
N ASP A 103 -12.88 -1.69 -4.92
CA ASP A 103 -13.58 -0.84 -5.89
C ASP A 103 -12.75 -0.53 -7.15
N GLY A 104 -11.57 -1.14 -7.28
CA GLY A 104 -10.70 -0.99 -8.45
C GLY A 104 -9.81 0.26 -8.43
N TYR A 105 -9.77 1.02 -7.32
CA TYR A 105 -8.84 2.15 -7.20
C TYR A 105 -7.39 1.69 -7.11
N THR A 106 -6.50 2.54 -7.62
CA THR A 106 -5.05 2.43 -7.47
C THR A 106 -4.49 3.74 -6.92
N ALA A 107 -3.26 3.73 -6.41
CA ALA A 107 -2.64 4.95 -5.90
C ALA A 107 -2.57 6.07 -6.96
N VAL A 108 -2.33 5.73 -8.24
CA VAL A 108 -2.26 6.74 -9.30
C VAL A 108 -3.62 7.35 -9.63
N ILE A 109 -4.71 6.57 -9.56
CA ILE A 109 -6.08 7.10 -9.71
C ILE A 109 -6.37 8.08 -8.57
N GLN A 110 -6.11 7.68 -7.32
CA GLN A 110 -6.34 8.52 -6.13
C GLN A 110 -5.56 9.84 -6.22
N ALA A 111 -4.29 9.79 -6.60
CA ALA A 111 -3.47 10.99 -6.76
C ALA A 111 -4.00 11.92 -7.85
N ALA A 112 -4.43 11.37 -9.00
CA ALA A 112 -4.91 12.16 -10.12
C ALA A 112 -6.26 12.81 -9.83
N GLU A 113 -7.22 12.07 -9.25
CA GLU A 113 -8.55 12.60 -8.88
C GLU A 113 -8.46 13.74 -7.83
N ASN A 114 -7.42 13.72 -6.99
CA ASN A 114 -7.17 14.76 -5.99
C ASN A 114 -6.21 15.87 -6.50
N GLY A 115 -5.81 15.87 -7.77
CA GLY A 115 -4.96 16.90 -8.38
C GLY A 115 -3.51 16.89 -7.88
N HIS A 116 -3.02 15.78 -7.33
CA HIS A 116 -1.67 15.68 -6.76
C HIS A 116 -0.61 15.35 -7.82
N LEU A 117 -0.37 16.26 -8.77
CA LEU A 117 0.56 16.11 -9.89
C LEU A 117 1.95 15.57 -9.49
N ALA A 118 2.50 16.06 -8.37
CA ALA A 118 3.82 15.63 -7.89
C ALA A 118 3.84 14.16 -7.42
N VAL A 119 2.70 13.67 -6.92
CA VAL A 119 2.50 12.27 -6.51
C VAL A 119 2.27 11.41 -7.75
N VAL A 120 1.42 11.83 -8.70
CA VAL A 120 1.22 11.14 -9.98
C VAL A 120 2.56 10.91 -10.67
N ARG A 121 3.41 11.94 -10.76
CA ARG A 121 4.76 11.83 -11.33
C ARG A 121 5.63 10.81 -10.60
N ALA A 122 5.57 10.79 -9.25
CA ALA A 122 6.36 9.85 -8.45
C ALA A 122 5.90 8.40 -8.65
N LEU A 123 4.58 8.17 -8.74
CA LEU A 123 4.00 6.85 -8.98
C LEU A 123 4.31 6.34 -10.39
N LEU A 124 4.18 7.18 -11.42
CA LEU A 124 4.54 6.82 -12.81
C LEU A 124 6.04 6.49 -12.91
N ALA A 125 6.91 7.26 -12.27
CA ALA A 125 8.35 6.98 -12.22
C ALA A 125 8.69 5.67 -11.49
N ALA A 126 7.82 5.21 -10.58
CA ALA A 126 7.93 3.93 -9.90
C ALA A 126 7.27 2.76 -10.67
N GLY A 127 6.77 2.98 -11.88
CA GLY A 127 6.17 1.96 -12.74
C GLY A 127 4.67 1.76 -12.52
N ALA A 128 3.96 2.78 -12.04
CA ALA A 128 2.49 2.71 -11.99
C ALA A 128 1.91 2.52 -13.39
N ASN A 129 0.97 1.58 -13.51
CA ASN A 129 0.27 1.35 -14.76
C ASN A 129 -0.63 2.55 -15.08
N VAL A 130 -0.33 3.25 -16.17
CA VAL A 130 -1.10 4.40 -16.64
C VAL A 130 -2.45 3.99 -17.25
N ASN A 131 -2.54 2.76 -17.79
CA ASN A 131 -3.73 2.22 -18.44
C ASN A 131 -4.64 1.47 -17.45
N VAL A 132 -4.92 2.12 -16.33
CA VAL A 132 -5.89 1.64 -15.33
C VAL A 132 -7.26 2.22 -15.59
N ASN A 133 -8.27 1.45 -15.22
CA ASN A 133 -9.67 1.90 -15.27
C ASN A 133 -10.37 1.65 -13.93
N GLN A 134 -11.36 2.45 -13.65
CA GLN A 134 -12.22 2.32 -12.48
C GLN A 134 -13.63 2.81 -12.86
N GLY A 135 -14.64 1.99 -12.55
CA GLY A 135 -16.02 2.31 -12.92
C GLY A 135 -16.28 2.38 -14.43
N GLY A 136 -15.46 1.71 -15.26
CA GLY A 136 -15.58 1.73 -16.73
C GLY A 136 -14.95 2.95 -17.41
N GLU A 137 -14.23 3.79 -16.64
CA GLU A 137 -13.50 4.96 -17.16
C GLU A 137 -11.99 4.73 -17.03
N SER A 138 -11.23 5.10 -18.07
CA SER A 138 -9.77 5.12 -17.97
C SER A 138 -9.29 6.29 -17.11
N LEU A 139 -8.07 6.17 -16.56
CA LEU A 139 -7.44 7.26 -15.83
C LEU A 139 -7.36 8.55 -16.67
N LEU A 140 -7.01 8.42 -17.97
CA LEU A 140 -6.97 9.56 -18.88
C LEU A 140 -8.35 10.24 -19.01
N MET A 141 -9.44 9.46 -19.11
CA MET A 141 -10.80 10.04 -19.20
C MET A 141 -11.16 10.82 -17.95
N LYS A 142 -10.84 10.30 -16.76
CA LYS A 142 -11.09 10.99 -15.48
C LYS A 142 -10.34 12.31 -15.39
N VAL A 143 -9.08 12.34 -15.80
CA VAL A 143 -8.24 13.55 -15.83
C VAL A 143 -8.74 14.55 -16.86
N VAL A 144 -9.16 14.10 -18.03
CA VAL A 144 -9.76 14.97 -19.06
C VAL A 144 -11.09 15.57 -18.56
N ALA A 145 -11.92 14.77 -17.88
CA ALA A 145 -13.18 15.25 -17.31
C ALA A 145 -12.97 16.31 -16.21
N SER A 146 -11.88 16.22 -15.44
CA SER A 146 -11.52 17.24 -14.43
C SER A 146 -10.89 18.51 -15.05
N GLY A 147 -10.50 18.47 -16.31
CA GLY A 147 -9.86 19.61 -17.00
C GLY A 147 -8.37 19.79 -16.69
N ASP A 148 -7.73 18.82 -16.05
CA ASP A 148 -6.30 18.92 -15.69
C ASP A 148 -5.39 18.59 -16.88
N LEU A 149 -5.04 19.64 -17.63
CA LEU A 149 -4.18 19.55 -18.80
C LEU A 149 -2.79 18.96 -18.48
N LEU A 150 -2.19 19.41 -17.38
CA LEU A 150 -0.82 18.99 -17.04
C LEU A 150 -0.75 17.49 -16.69
N THR A 151 -1.73 16.99 -15.95
CA THR A 151 -1.82 15.56 -15.66
C THR A 151 -2.13 14.78 -16.94
N ALA A 152 -3.01 15.27 -17.82
CA ALA A 152 -3.31 14.63 -19.11
C ALA A 152 -2.05 14.52 -19.98
N GLU A 153 -1.26 15.59 -20.12
CA GLU A 153 0.02 15.58 -20.84
C GLU A 153 0.96 14.51 -20.29
N MET A 154 1.08 14.44 -18.97
CA MET A 154 1.96 13.47 -18.29
C MET A 154 1.49 12.03 -18.49
N LEU A 155 0.18 11.76 -18.44
CA LEU A 155 -0.37 10.44 -18.70
C LEU A 155 -0.14 10.00 -20.14
N LEU A 156 -0.35 10.89 -21.12
CA LEU A 156 -0.09 10.61 -22.52
C LEU A 156 1.40 10.37 -22.79
N ALA A 157 2.29 11.17 -22.19
CA ALA A 157 3.73 10.93 -22.26
C ALA A 157 4.16 9.59 -21.62
N ALA A 158 3.41 9.09 -20.63
CA ALA A 158 3.61 7.80 -20.02
C ALA A 158 2.94 6.64 -20.80
N GLY A 159 2.31 6.89 -21.94
CA GLY A 159 1.69 5.89 -22.81
C GLY A 159 0.24 5.57 -22.46
N ALA A 160 -0.52 6.53 -21.96
CA ALA A 160 -1.96 6.36 -21.76
C ALA A 160 -2.68 6.08 -23.08
N ASP A 161 -3.58 5.10 -23.06
CA ASP A 161 -4.38 4.74 -24.22
C ASP A 161 -5.43 5.82 -24.53
N VAL A 162 -5.17 6.57 -25.59
CA VAL A 162 -6.05 7.65 -26.08
C VAL A 162 -7.32 7.10 -26.74
N HIS A 163 -7.32 5.83 -27.14
CA HIS A 163 -8.43 5.18 -27.86
C HIS A 163 -9.39 4.41 -26.95
N TYR A 164 -9.12 4.39 -25.64
CA TYR A 164 -10.02 3.72 -24.70
C TYR A 164 -11.46 4.24 -24.84
N ARG A 165 -12.43 3.31 -24.84
CA ARG A 165 -13.86 3.61 -24.97
C ARG A 165 -14.63 3.07 -23.76
N ARG A 166 -15.52 3.88 -23.24
CA ARG A 166 -16.56 3.45 -22.31
C ARG A 166 -17.52 2.46 -22.98
N ALA A 167 -18.37 1.82 -22.19
CA ALA A 167 -19.42 0.91 -22.68
C ALA A 167 -20.43 1.62 -23.64
N ASP A 168 -20.64 2.91 -23.47
CA ASP A 168 -21.47 3.76 -24.34
C ASP A 168 -20.73 4.27 -25.59
N GLY A 169 -19.46 3.90 -25.77
CA GLY A 169 -18.61 4.31 -26.87
C GLY A 169 -17.89 5.64 -26.67
N THR A 170 -18.14 6.37 -25.57
CA THR A 170 -17.51 7.66 -25.25
C THR A 170 -16.00 7.53 -25.12
N THR A 171 -15.25 8.47 -25.67
CA THR A 171 -13.79 8.58 -25.59
C THR A 171 -13.35 9.77 -24.75
N ALA A 172 -12.05 9.84 -24.40
CA ALA A 172 -11.46 11.03 -23.78
C ALA A 172 -11.65 12.29 -24.65
N LEU A 173 -11.55 12.16 -25.98
CA LEU A 173 -11.77 13.25 -26.92
C LEU A 173 -13.21 13.78 -26.88
N ASP A 174 -14.20 12.90 -26.76
CA ASP A 174 -15.60 13.30 -26.64
C ASP A 174 -15.85 14.08 -25.35
N LEU A 175 -15.19 13.70 -24.25
CA LEU A 175 -15.26 14.43 -22.97
C LEU A 175 -14.63 15.83 -23.07
N ALA A 176 -13.47 15.97 -23.73
CA ALA A 176 -12.82 17.25 -23.94
C ALA A 176 -13.72 18.20 -24.75
N ARG A 177 -14.37 17.67 -25.81
CA ARG A 177 -15.33 18.43 -26.65
C ARG A 177 -16.57 18.83 -25.86
N ALA A 178 -17.13 17.91 -25.09
CA ALA A 178 -18.31 18.18 -24.27
C ALA A 178 -18.08 19.27 -23.21
N SER A 179 -16.85 19.38 -22.70
CA SER A 179 -16.44 20.43 -21.76
C SER A 179 -15.96 21.73 -22.45
N ASN A 180 -15.95 21.79 -23.78
CA ASN A 180 -15.40 22.90 -24.58
C ASN A 180 -13.93 23.24 -24.22
N ASN A 181 -13.14 22.25 -23.77
CA ASN A 181 -11.75 22.44 -23.45
C ASN A 181 -10.86 22.22 -24.69
N GLN A 182 -10.59 23.32 -25.39
CA GLN A 182 -9.81 23.29 -26.64
C GLN A 182 -8.38 22.80 -26.46
N ASP A 183 -7.75 23.12 -25.34
CA ASP A 183 -6.37 22.70 -25.06
C ASP A 183 -6.28 21.18 -24.89
N LEU A 184 -7.21 20.57 -24.13
CA LEU A 184 -7.31 19.12 -24.00
C LEU A 184 -7.70 18.44 -25.31
N GLU A 185 -8.65 19.04 -26.11
CA GLU A 185 -8.99 18.50 -27.41
C GLU A 185 -7.76 18.46 -28.33
N MET A 186 -7.00 19.58 -28.39
CA MET A 186 -5.80 19.67 -29.22
C MET A 186 -4.73 18.67 -28.78
N LEU A 187 -4.50 18.55 -27.47
CA LEU A 187 -3.56 17.59 -26.88
C LEU A 187 -3.91 16.13 -27.27
N LEU A 188 -5.18 15.76 -27.13
CA LEU A 188 -5.66 14.40 -27.46
C LEU A 188 -5.55 14.11 -28.97
N VAL A 189 -5.88 15.07 -29.83
CA VAL A 189 -5.72 14.94 -31.30
C VAL A 189 -4.25 14.77 -31.65
N GLN A 190 -3.34 15.52 -31.03
CA GLN A 190 -1.89 15.39 -31.26
C GLN A 190 -1.38 14.00 -30.76
N ALA A 191 -1.97 13.47 -29.71
CA ALA A 191 -1.66 12.12 -29.20
C ALA A 191 -2.26 10.99 -30.06
N GLY A 192 -3.02 11.33 -31.13
CA GLY A 192 -3.54 10.36 -32.09
C GLY A 192 -5.02 9.99 -31.90
N ALA A 193 -5.77 10.70 -31.05
CA ALA A 193 -7.22 10.49 -30.98
C ALA A 193 -7.85 10.77 -32.35
N ALA A 194 -8.67 9.82 -32.84
CA ALA A 194 -9.38 10.00 -34.10
C ALA A 194 -10.39 11.14 -33.99
N ARG A 195 -10.48 11.96 -35.07
CA ARG A 195 -11.45 13.04 -35.19
C ARG A 195 -12.86 12.54 -35.44
#